data_554c306c2463aa73f50b413f49dbec69
#
_entry.id   554c306c2463aa73f50b413f49dbec69
#
_cell.length_a   1.000
_cell.length_b   1.000
_cell.length_c   1.000
_cell.angle_alpha   90.00
_cell.angle_beta   90.00
_cell.angle_gamma   90.00
#
_symmetry.space_group_name_H-M   'P 1'
#
loop_
_entity.id
_entity.type
_entity.pdbx_description
1 polymer ?
#
loop_
_entity_poly.entity_id
_entity_poly.type
_entity_poly.pdbx_seq_one_letter_code
_entity_poly.pdbx_strand_id
1 'polypeptide(L)'
;MNTLLKKKSIICACMNREKNLKKSLDSWLSSGDADEIVIVDWSSDTPLSFEHPKVKILRVQGESSWCLSMAYNLAASLASGDILYKLDCDYIIKEGFFENHLPEDTFYCGNYKLARDDNEKHLNGCLVVKKQDFDKVNGYNENIVTYGWEDSDIYNRLEKTSERKDINFDFIQHIPHEDSKRAFGKDVNKLIIENKSIAIKKRWLSTSKKSSYFITKQKEKTI
;
A
#
# COMPACT_ATOMS: atom_id res chain seq x y z
N MET A 1 -19.01 -7.19 26.86
CA MET A 1 -17.96 -7.74 26.01
C MET A 1 -16.93 -6.66 25.79
N ASN A 2 -15.71 -6.81 26.31
CA ASN A 2 -14.61 -5.90 25.99
C ASN A 2 -14.26 -6.11 24.52
N THR A 3 -14.71 -5.24 23.65
CA THR A 3 -14.23 -5.18 22.26
C THR A 3 -12.79 -4.69 22.36
N LEU A 4 -11.82 -5.59 22.33
CA LEU A 4 -10.40 -5.24 22.18
C LEU A 4 -10.31 -4.31 20.97
N LEU A 5 -9.91 -3.07 21.21
CA LEU A 5 -9.67 -2.10 20.15
C LEU A 5 -8.63 -2.70 19.18
N LYS A 6 -9.05 -2.96 17.95
CA LYS A 6 -8.16 -3.50 16.92
C LYS A 6 -7.09 -2.48 16.59
N LYS A 7 -5.84 -2.90 16.66
CA LYS A 7 -4.69 -2.06 16.32
C LYS A 7 -4.65 -1.75 14.82
N LYS A 8 -4.42 -0.48 14.48
CA LYS A 8 -4.45 0.06 13.12
C LYS A 8 -3.03 0.40 12.65
N SER A 9 -2.58 -0.20 11.56
CA SER A 9 -1.31 0.13 10.92
C SER A 9 -1.55 0.78 9.58
N ILE A 10 -1.02 1.98 9.37
CA ILE A 10 -0.82 2.51 8.03
C ILE A 10 0.42 1.86 7.45
N ILE A 11 0.32 1.32 6.23
CA ILE A 11 1.44 0.83 5.45
C ILE A 11 1.61 1.68 4.20
N CYS A 12 2.83 2.13 3.96
CA CYS A 12 3.18 2.98 2.83
C CYS A 12 4.50 2.55 2.21
N ALA A 13 4.64 2.76 0.93
CA ALA A 13 5.91 2.62 0.22
C ALA A 13 6.19 3.89 -0.59
N CYS A 14 7.45 4.31 -0.64
CA CYS A 14 7.86 5.54 -1.28
C CYS A 14 9.17 5.34 -2.03
N MET A 15 9.27 5.91 -3.24
CA MET A 15 10.51 6.04 -4.00
C MET A 15 10.53 7.43 -4.64
N ASN A 16 11.48 8.27 -4.20
CA ASN A 16 11.69 9.63 -4.75
C ASN A 16 10.47 10.58 -4.66
N ARG A 17 9.62 10.42 -3.61
CA ARG A 17 8.42 11.24 -3.40
C ARG A 17 8.30 11.80 -1.98
N GLU A 18 9.42 12.14 -1.36
CA GLU A 18 9.48 12.64 0.02
C GLU A 18 8.54 13.84 0.27
N LYS A 19 8.47 14.78 -0.70
CA LYS A 19 7.63 15.99 -0.57
C LYS A 19 6.14 15.66 -0.45
N ASN A 20 5.66 14.68 -1.22
CA ASN A 20 4.28 14.23 -1.15
C ASN A 20 4.06 13.46 0.15
N LEU A 21 4.96 12.53 0.45
CA LEU A 21 4.91 11.72 1.66
C LEU A 21 4.84 12.58 2.92
N LYS A 22 5.59 13.70 2.99
CA LYS A 22 5.54 14.60 4.14
C LYS A 22 4.13 15.15 4.36
N LYS A 23 3.47 15.65 3.30
CA LYS A 23 2.09 16.16 3.39
C LYS A 23 1.09 15.08 3.80
N SER A 24 1.24 13.88 3.23
CA SER A 24 0.39 12.74 3.56
C SER A 24 0.60 12.32 5.01
N LEU A 25 1.85 12.20 5.45
CA LEU A 25 2.23 11.83 6.80
C LEU A 25 1.67 12.82 7.85
N ASP A 26 1.73 14.12 7.57
CA ASP A 26 1.14 15.15 8.43
C ASP A 26 -0.37 14.90 8.63
N SER A 27 -1.11 14.53 7.58
CA SER A 27 -2.54 14.20 7.68
C SER A 27 -2.80 12.92 8.47
N TRP A 28 -1.96 11.89 8.27
CA TRP A 28 -2.09 10.61 8.98
C TRP A 28 -1.82 10.74 10.47
N LEU A 29 -0.84 11.54 10.84
CA LEU A 29 -0.50 11.81 12.25
C LEU A 29 -1.55 12.69 12.93
N SER A 30 -2.08 13.70 12.21
CA SER A 30 -3.09 14.61 12.72
C SER A 30 -4.43 13.93 13.01
N SER A 31 -4.77 12.84 12.31
CA SER A 31 -5.97 12.06 12.60
C SER A 31 -5.92 11.39 13.99
N GLY A 32 -4.71 11.07 14.47
CA GLY A 32 -4.47 10.45 15.78
C GLY A 32 -4.84 8.96 15.86
N ASP A 33 -5.60 8.41 14.90
CA ASP A 33 -6.23 7.08 14.97
C ASP A 33 -5.32 5.92 14.61
N ALA A 34 -4.26 6.15 13.85
CA ALA A 34 -3.29 5.11 13.57
C ALA A 34 -2.40 4.83 14.79
N ASP A 35 -2.21 3.55 15.11
CA ASP A 35 -1.30 3.11 16.18
C ASP A 35 0.16 3.11 15.72
N GLU A 36 0.40 2.82 14.45
CA GLU A 36 1.71 2.88 13.81
C GLU A 36 1.61 3.20 12.32
N ILE A 37 2.69 3.74 11.78
CA ILE A 37 2.88 4.02 10.36
C ILE A 37 4.18 3.35 9.94
N VAL A 38 4.09 2.38 9.04
CA VAL A 38 5.23 1.64 8.50
C VAL A 38 5.49 2.10 7.07
N ILE A 39 6.66 2.68 6.85
CA ILE A 39 7.07 3.22 5.55
C ILE A 39 8.25 2.41 5.01
N VAL A 40 8.12 1.91 3.80
CA VAL A 40 9.24 1.33 3.05
C VAL A 40 9.79 2.38 2.11
N ASP A 41 11.02 2.82 2.36
CA ASP A 41 11.82 3.61 1.42
C ASP A 41 12.43 2.68 0.37
N TRP A 42 11.80 2.61 -0.80
CA TRP A 42 12.20 1.73 -1.88
C TRP A 42 13.30 2.35 -2.73
N SER A 43 14.52 2.41 -2.17
CA SER A 43 15.73 2.93 -2.82
C SER A 43 15.61 4.38 -3.33
N SER A 44 15.00 5.29 -2.56
CA SER A 44 15.01 6.72 -2.91
C SER A 44 16.46 7.23 -3.01
N ASP A 45 16.71 8.16 -3.93
CA ASP A 45 18.03 8.78 -4.11
C ASP A 45 18.52 9.42 -2.82
N THR A 46 17.63 10.17 -2.15
CA THR A 46 17.83 10.67 -0.79
C THR A 46 17.06 9.80 0.19
N PRO A 47 17.72 9.23 1.23
CA PRO A 47 17.04 8.46 2.25
C PRO A 47 15.94 9.25 2.94
N LEU A 48 14.77 8.62 3.13
CA LEU A 48 13.70 9.21 3.92
C LEU A 48 14.11 9.33 5.39
N SER A 49 13.80 10.47 6.01
CA SER A 49 14.07 10.73 7.42
C SER A 49 12.90 11.48 8.04
N PHE A 50 12.11 10.77 8.87
CA PHE A 50 11.01 11.33 9.66
C PHE A 50 11.11 10.80 11.08
N GLU A 51 11.15 11.69 12.05
CA GLU A 51 11.24 11.34 13.47
C GLU A 51 9.87 11.50 14.14
N HIS A 52 9.22 10.39 14.44
CA HIS A 52 7.99 10.36 15.21
C HIS A 52 7.79 8.98 15.84
N PRO A 53 7.32 8.87 17.11
CA PRO A 53 7.20 7.59 17.83
C PRO A 53 6.34 6.53 17.13
N LYS A 54 5.34 6.95 16.36
CA LYS A 54 4.46 6.05 15.58
C LYS A 54 5.03 5.68 14.21
N VAL A 55 6.12 6.32 13.72
CA VAL A 55 6.67 6.13 12.37
C VAL A 55 7.86 5.21 12.40
N LYS A 56 7.80 4.18 11.58
CA LYS A 56 8.90 3.25 11.34
C LYS A 56 9.28 3.29 9.87
N ILE A 57 10.55 3.55 9.57
CA ILE A 57 11.05 3.56 8.18
C ILE A 57 12.00 2.40 8.01
N LEU A 58 11.74 1.57 7.01
CA LEU A 58 12.70 0.58 6.50
C LEU A 58 13.20 1.02 5.14
N ARG A 59 14.52 1.15 5.00
CA ARG A 59 15.15 1.43 3.72
C ARG A 59 15.56 0.14 3.01
N VAL A 60 15.08 -0.04 1.79
CA VAL A 60 15.60 -0.99 0.81
C VAL A 60 16.65 -0.26 -0.03
N GLN A 61 17.74 -0.92 -0.38
CA GLN A 61 18.81 -0.35 -1.18
C GLN A 61 19.10 -1.18 -2.42
N GLY A 62 19.54 -0.52 -3.50
CA GLY A 62 19.98 -1.19 -4.73
C GLY A 62 18.88 -1.53 -5.73
N GLU A 63 17.63 -1.11 -5.46
CA GLU A 63 16.55 -1.27 -6.41
C GLU A 63 16.54 -0.10 -7.40
N SER A 64 16.67 -0.42 -8.68
CA SER A 64 16.65 0.58 -9.75
C SER A 64 15.26 0.84 -10.33
N SER A 65 14.27 0.03 -9.94
CA SER A 65 12.92 0.10 -10.46
C SER A 65 11.90 0.01 -9.32
N TRP A 66 10.82 0.78 -9.45
CA TRP A 66 9.67 0.65 -8.56
C TRP A 66 9.04 -0.73 -8.64
N CYS A 67 8.73 -1.33 -7.51
CA CYS A 67 7.95 -2.55 -7.42
C CYS A 67 6.95 -2.47 -6.25
N LEU A 68 5.70 -2.09 -6.57
CA LEU A 68 4.64 -1.94 -5.59
C LEU A 68 4.43 -3.21 -4.77
N SER A 69 4.29 -4.35 -5.45
CA SER A 69 3.97 -5.63 -4.82
C SER A 69 4.97 -6.01 -3.73
N MET A 70 6.27 -5.92 -4.03
CA MET A 70 7.33 -6.25 -3.07
C MET A 70 7.39 -5.23 -1.92
N ALA A 71 7.31 -3.93 -2.25
CA ALA A 71 7.41 -2.87 -1.25
C ALA A 71 6.26 -2.93 -0.22
N TYR A 72 5.01 -3.14 -0.67
CA TYR A 72 3.87 -3.25 0.24
C TYR A 72 3.81 -4.58 0.98
N ASN A 73 4.23 -5.69 0.38
CA ASN A 73 4.40 -6.94 1.12
C ASN A 73 5.40 -6.79 2.27
N LEU A 74 6.51 -6.10 2.00
CA LEU A 74 7.52 -5.81 3.02
C LEU A 74 6.93 -4.91 4.13
N ALA A 75 6.24 -3.82 3.79
CA ALA A 75 5.58 -2.96 4.75
C ALA A 75 4.57 -3.72 5.61
N ALA A 76 3.72 -4.55 5.00
CA ALA A 76 2.72 -5.37 5.69
C ALA A 76 3.36 -6.39 6.65
N SER A 77 4.54 -6.95 6.29
CA SER A 77 5.25 -7.91 7.16
C SER A 77 5.82 -7.27 8.42
N LEU A 78 6.11 -5.97 8.38
CA LEU A 78 6.64 -5.20 9.51
C LEU A 78 5.53 -4.60 10.38
N ALA A 79 4.31 -4.53 9.84
CA ALA A 79 3.16 -4.01 10.54
C ALA A 79 2.68 -4.99 11.61
N SER A 80 2.40 -4.45 12.80
CA SER A 80 1.93 -5.21 13.97
C SER A 80 0.43 -5.06 14.24
N GLY A 81 -0.27 -4.23 13.45
CA GLY A 81 -1.70 -3.99 13.61
C GLY A 81 -2.58 -5.11 13.06
N ASP A 82 -3.80 -5.18 13.58
CA ASP A 82 -4.83 -6.12 13.13
C ASP A 82 -5.46 -5.69 11.81
N ILE A 83 -5.44 -4.38 11.53
CA ILE A 83 -5.97 -3.74 10.33
C ILE A 83 -4.84 -3.01 9.62
N LEU A 84 -4.73 -3.26 8.31
CA LEU A 84 -3.81 -2.58 7.41
C LEU A 84 -4.57 -1.53 6.62
N TYR A 85 -4.10 -0.29 6.69
CA TYR A 85 -4.50 0.84 5.84
C TYR A 85 -3.37 1.07 4.84
N LYS A 86 -3.47 0.49 3.64
CA LYS A 86 -2.52 0.72 2.55
C LYS A 86 -2.84 2.06 1.92
N LEU A 87 -1.97 3.03 2.18
CA LEU A 87 -2.06 4.38 1.64
C LEU A 87 -0.81 4.67 0.80
N ASP A 88 -1.01 5.25 -0.38
CA ASP A 88 0.11 5.71 -1.19
C ASP A 88 0.70 7.00 -0.60
N CYS A 89 1.96 7.26 -0.89
CA CYS A 89 2.72 8.39 -0.33
C CYS A 89 2.20 9.78 -0.75
N ASP A 90 1.14 9.81 -1.54
CA ASP A 90 0.45 10.99 -2.06
C ASP A 90 -1.05 11.03 -1.67
N TYR A 91 -1.45 10.30 -0.62
CA TYR A 91 -2.82 10.28 -0.10
C TYR A 91 -2.93 11.07 1.20
N ILE A 92 -3.75 12.13 1.18
CA ILE A 92 -4.18 12.89 2.37
C ILE A 92 -5.48 12.27 2.86
N ILE A 93 -5.55 11.89 4.13
CA ILE A 93 -6.80 11.50 4.78
C ILE A 93 -7.41 12.67 5.52
N LYS A 94 -8.74 12.65 5.66
CA LYS A 94 -9.53 13.64 6.38
C LYS A 94 -10.14 13.01 7.64
N GLU A 95 -10.63 13.84 8.52
CA GLU A 95 -11.40 13.42 9.68
C GLU A 95 -12.52 12.45 9.30
N GLY A 96 -12.70 11.40 10.09
CA GLY A 96 -13.68 10.34 9.82
C GLY A 96 -13.18 9.22 8.89
N PHE A 97 -11.97 9.29 8.33
CA PHE A 97 -11.48 8.26 7.42
C PHE A 97 -11.46 6.86 8.05
N PHE A 98 -10.93 6.74 9.26
CA PHE A 98 -10.80 5.45 9.93
C PHE A 98 -12.14 4.87 10.37
N GLU A 99 -13.06 5.71 10.87
CA GLU A 99 -14.38 5.30 11.35
C GLU A 99 -15.27 4.80 10.20
N ASN A 100 -15.14 5.42 9.01
CA ASN A 100 -15.92 5.04 7.84
C ASN A 100 -15.35 3.83 7.11
N HIS A 101 -14.12 3.41 7.44
CA HIS A 101 -13.45 2.30 6.77
C HIS A 101 -12.91 1.28 7.78
N LEU A 102 -13.79 0.78 8.68
CA LEU A 102 -13.46 -0.30 9.61
C LEU A 102 -13.86 -1.65 9.00
N PRO A 103 -12.90 -2.52 8.65
CA PRO A 103 -13.20 -3.83 8.06
C PRO A 103 -13.65 -4.81 9.14
N GLU A 104 -14.88 -5.32 9.03
CA GLU A 104 -15.39 -6.46 9.81
C GLU A 104 -15.25 -7.74 8.97
N ASP A 105 -16.30 -8.15 8.25
CA ASP A 105 -16.23 -9.23 7.26
C ASP A 105 -16.06 -8.70 5.83
N THR A 106 -15.52 -7.52 5.73
CA THR A 106 -15.37 -6.75 4.51
C THR A 106 -13.92 -6.28 4.35
N PHE A 107 -13.56 -5.85 3.14
CA PHE A 107 -12.40 -5.00 2.89
C PHE A 107 -12.85 -3.79 2.06
N TYR A 108 -12.14 -2.67 2.20
CA TYR A 108 -12.41 -1.47 1.42
C TYR A 108 -11.29 -1.25 0.42
N CYS A 109 -11.63 -0.89 -0.80
CA CYS A 109 -10.63 -0.52 -1.80
C CYS A 109 -11.09 0.63 -2.67
N GLY A 110 -10.15 1.31 -3.28
CA GLY A 110 -10.45 2.35 -4.25
C GLY A 110 -11.19 1.78 -5.48
N ASN A 111 -12.03 2.60 -6.07
CA ASN A 111 -12.77 2.25 -7.28
C ASN A 111 -12.75 3.43 -8.25
N TYR A 112 -11.87 3.39 -9.24
CA TYR A 112 -11.70 4.46 -10.24
C TYR A 112 -12.99 4.78 -11.01
N LYS A 113 -13.98 3.87 -11.03
CA LYS A 113 -15.27 4.09 -11.70
C LYS A 113 -16.16 5.07 -10.92
N LEU A 114 -15.90 5.28 -9.64
CA LEU A 114 -16.60 6.23 -8.79
C LEU A 114 -15.89 7.59 -8.72
N ALA A 115 -14.76 7.74 -9.38
CA ALA A 115 -14.00 8.98 -9.41
C ALA A 115 -14.81 10.09 -10.07
N ARG A 116 -14.87 11.24 -9.42
CA ARG A 116 -15.58 12.45 -9.87
C ARG A 116 -14.74 13.26 -10.86
N ASP A 117 -13.42 13.05 -10.84
CA ASP A 117 -12.46 13.68 -11.76
C ASP A 117 -11.27 12.75 -12.03
N ASP A 118 -10.33 13.21 -12.86
CA ASP A 118 -9.15 12.41 -13.21
C ASP A 118 -8.19 12.22 -12.03
N ASN A 119 -8.14 13.16 -11.09
CA ASN A 119 -7.28 13.08 -9.93
C ASN A 119 -7.75 11.99 -8.94
N GLU A 120 -9.06 11.86 -8.75
CA GLU A 120 -9.63 10.82 -7.88
C GLU A 120 -9.42 9.40 -8.42
N LYS A 121 -9.21 9.22 -9.72
CA LYS A 121 -8.87 7.91 -10.30
C LYS A 121 -7.60 7.32 -9.67
N HIS A 122 -6.69 8.15 -9.21
CA HIS A 122 -5.46 7.72 -8.55
C HIS A 122 -5.69 7.15 -7.14
N LEU A 123 -6.87 7.36 -6.54
CA LEU A 123 -7.26 6.74 -5.27
C LEU A 123 -7.58 5.24 -5.40
N ASN A 124 -7.55 4.70 -6.62
CA ASN A 124 -7.80 3.27 -6.87
C ASN A 124 -6.87 2.35 -6.05
N GLY A 125 -5.67 2.80 -5.74
CA GLY A 125 -4.70 2.03 -4.96
C GLY A 125 -4.95 1.98 -3.46
N CYS A 126 -5.93 2.71 -2.91
CA CYS A 126 -6.25 2.65 -1.48
C CYS A 126 -6.84 1.28 -1.11
N LEU A 127 -6.33 0.66 -0.05
CA LEU A 127 -6.83 -0.62 0.46
C LEU A 127 -6.89 -0.60 1.99
N VAL A 128 -8.04 -0.97 2.56
CA VAL A 128 -8.21 -1.21 4.01
C VAL A 128 -8.68 -2.65 4.21
N VAL A 129 -7.90 -3.43 4.95
CA VAL A 129 -8.12 -4.87 5.07
C VAL A 129 -7.64 -5.39 6.42
N LYS A 130 -8.28 -6.43 6.97
CA LYS A 130 -7.72 -7.13 8.12
C LYS A 130 -6.41 -7.80 7.73
N LYS A 131 -5.39 -7.66 8.58
CA LYS A 131 -4.07 -8.26 8.32
C LYS A 131 -4.17 -9.76 8.06
N GLN A 132 -5.00 -10.47 8.81
CA GLN A 132 -5.23 -11.90 8.59
C GLN A 132 -5.75 -12.25 7.19
N ASP A 133 -6.64 -11.41 6.60
CA ASP A 133 -7.18 -11.66 5.27
C ASP A 133 -6.16 -11.31 4.18
N PHE A 134 -5.36 -10.26 4.40
CA PHE A 134 -4.21 -9.95 3.55
C PHE A 134 -3.19 -11.09 3.55
N ASP A 135 -2.87 -11.65 4.70
CA ASP A 135 -1.94 -12.78 4.82
C ASP A 135 -2.52 -14.07 4.22
N LYS A 136 -3.83 -14.32 4.39
CA LYS A 136 -4.53 -15.48 3.81
C LYS A 136 -4.47 -15.52 2.29
N VAL A 137 -4.53 -14.36 1.63
CA VAL A 137 -4.35 -14.25 0.17
C VAL A 137 -2.87 -14.10 -0.22
N ASN A 138 -1.93 -14.20 0.73
CA ASN A 138 -0.49 -14.07 0.55
C ASN A 138 -0.05 -12.69 0.03
N GLY A 139 -0.76 -11.62 0.41
CA GLY A 139 -0.45 -10.25 0.03
C GLY A 139 -0.49 -9.98 -1.46
N TYR A 140 0.29 -9.02 -1.92
CA TYR A 140 0.42 -8.67 -3.33
C TYR A 140 1.18 -9.73 -4.12
N ASN A 141 0.80 -9.90 -5.39
CA ASN A 141 1.44 -10.85 -6.32
C ASN A 141 2.79 -10.30 -6.82
N GLU A 142 3.88 -10.83 -6.32
CA GLU A 142 5.24 -10.37 -6.65
C GLU A 142 5.71 -10.75 -8.06
N ASN A 143 4.91 -11.49 -8.83
CA ASN A 143 5.16 -11.67 -10.26
C ASN A 143 4.73 -10.44 -11.07
N ILE A 144 3.87 -9.58 -10.51
CA ILE A 144 3.48 -8.30 -11.11
C ILE A 144 4.52 -7.28 -10.69
N VAL A 145 5.32 -6.84 -11.66
CA VAL A 145 6.44 -5.93 -11.44
C VAL A 145 6.16 -4.58 -12.10
N THR A 146 6.81 -3.55 -11.58
CA THR A 146 6.72 -2.16 -12.03
C THR A 146 5.34 -1.53 -11.82
N TYR A 147 4.43 -1.52 -12.79
CA TYR A 147 3.18 -0.76 -12.74
C TYR A 147 2.02 -1.45 -13.44
N GLY A 148 0.86 -1.44 -12.78
CA GLY A 148 -0.45 -1.84 -13.29
C GLY A 148 -0.83 -3.30 -12.97
N TRP A 149 -2.11 -3.48 -12.65
CA TRP A 149 -2.78 -4.74 -12.29
C TRP A 149 -2.51 -5.29 -10.90
N GLU A 150 -1.56 -4.76 -10.13
CA GLU A 150 -1.27 -5.18 -8.76
C GLU A 150 -2.48 -5.05 -7.83
N ASP A 151 -3.17 -3.89 -7.88
CA ASP A 151 -4.37 -3.62 -7.08
C ASP A 151 -5.54 -4.52 -7.52
N SER A 152 -5.78 -4.62 -8.83
CA SER A 152 -6.85 -5.48 -9.35
C SER A 152 -6.64 -6.95 -8.99
N ASP A 153 -5.39 -7.44 -9.03
CA ASP A 153 -5.06 -8.81 -8.66
C ASP A 153 -5.38 -9.11 -7.19
N ILE A 154 -4.94 -8.23 -6.27
CA ILE A 154 -5.19 -8.47 -4.85
C ILE A 154 -6.67 -8.32 -4.51
N TYR A 155 -7.40 -7.33 -5.09
CA TYR A 155 -8.84 -7.17 -4.86
C TYR A 155 -9.62 -8.39 -5.30
N ASN A 156 -9.36 -8.93 -6.51
CA ASN A 156 -9.98 -10.16 -7.00
C ASN A 156 -9.70 -11.39 -6.11
N ARG A 157 -8.56 -11.43 -5.43
CA ARG A 157 -8.24 -12.51 -4.49
C ARG A 157 -8.95 -12.33 -3.15
N LEU A 158 -9.02 -11.10 -2.65
CA LEU A 158 -9.75 -10.77 -1.42
C LEU A 158 -11.27 -11.00 -1.55
N GLU A 159 -11.86 -10.69 -2.70
CA GLU A 159 -13.30 -10.93 -2.99
C GLU A 159 -13.73 -12.39 -2.83
N LYS A 160 -12.78 -13.33 -2.82
CA LYS A 160 -13.09 -14.76 -2.57
C LYS A 160 -13.25 -15.08 -1.09
N THR A 161 -12.85 -14.18 -0.20
CA THR A 161 -12.81 -14.42 1.25
C THR A 161 -13.57 -13.38 2.07
N SER A 162 -13.81 -12.20 1.50
CA SER A 162 -14.41 -11.06 2.19
C SER A 162 -15.25 -10.24 1.21
N GLU A 163 -16.29 -9.58 1.71
CA GLU A 163 -17.09 -8.68 0.91
C GLU A 163 -16.27 -7.42 0.55
N ARG A 164 -16.34 -7.00 -0.71
CA ARG A 164 -15.73 -5.75 -1.18
C ARG A 164 -16.65 -4.57 -0.91
N LYS A 165 -16.07 -3.50 -0.36
CA LYS A 165 -16.68 -2.16 -0.25
C LYS A 165 -15.78 -1.11 -0.88
N ASP A 166 -16.39 -0.05 -1.38
CA ASP A 166 -15.64 1.05 -1.97
C ASP A 166 -15.18 2.04 -0.90
N ILE A 167 -13.97 2.58 -1.06
CA ILE A 167 -13.49 3.72 -0.28
C ILE A 167 -14.37 4.94 -0.59
N ASN A 168 -14.84 5.61 0.45
CA ASN A 168 -15.52 6.89 0.30
C ASN A 168 -14.50 8.01 0.08
N PHE A 169 -14.49 8.58 -1.12
CA PHE A 169 -13.53 9.60 -1.52
C PHE A 169 -13.74 10.97 -0.84
N ASP A 170 -14.82 11.16 -0.07
CA ASP A 170 -14.98 12.37 0.74
C ASP A 170 -13.97 12.45 1.88
N PHE A 171 -13.44 11.29 2.34
CA PHE A 171 -12.50 11.18 3.45
C PHE A 171 -11.04 11.04 3.02
N ILE A 172 -10.74 11.01 1.72
CA ILE A 172 -9.37 10.85 1.21
C ILE A 172 -9.17 11.71 -0.04
N GLN A 173 -7.96 12.18 -0.24
CA GLN A 173 -7.60 13.02 -1.39
C GLN A 173 -6.23 12.61 -1.92
N HIS A 174 -6.09 12.56 -3.24
CA HIS A 174 -4.80 12.38 -3.91
C HIS A 174 -4.10 13.73 -4.11
N ILE A 175 -2.79 13.78 -3.86
CA ILE A 175 -1.92 14.93 -4.17
C ILE A 175 -1.49 14.80 -5.64
N PRO A 176 -1.89 15.72 -6.52
CA PRO A 176 -1.51 15.67 -7.93
C PRO A 176 0.01 15.66 -8.12
N HIS A 177 0.47 14.84 -9.04
CA HIS A 177 1.87 14.77 -9.44
C HIS A 177 2.00 14.30 -10.89
N GLU A 178 3.18 14.51 -11.48
CA GLU A 178 3.48 14.02 -12.82
C GLU A 178 3.77 12.49 -12.80
N ASP A 179 3.13 11.76 -13.71
CA ASP A 179 3.32 10.30 -13.87
C ASP A 179 4.59 9.93 -14.63
N SER A 180 5.25 10.90 -15.28
CA SER A 180 6.43 10.69 -16.11
C SER A 180 7.58 9.96 -15.41
N LYS A 181 7.63 9.99 -14.09
CA LYS A 181 8.67 9.32 -13.27
C LYS A 181 8.33 7.87 -12.90
N ARG A 182 7.11 7.37 -13.16
CA ARG A 182 6.72 6.00 -12.79
C ARG A 182 7.28 4.93 -13.71
N ALA A 183 7.48 5.23 -14.99
CA ALA A 183 7.75 4.22 -16.01
C ALA A 183 9.25 3.95 -16.27
N PHE A 184 10.18 4.64 -15.64
CA PHE A 184 11.63 4.42 -15.78
C PHE A 184 12.09 4.01 -17.18
N GLY A 185 11.61 4.70 -18.23
CA GLY A 185 12.00 4.46 -19.62
C GLY A 185 11.42 3.22 -20.30
N LYS A 186 10.50 2.49 -19.66
CA LYS A 186 9.79 1.35 -20.27
C LYS A 186 8.45 1.79 -20.86
N ASP A 187 8.02 1.11 -21.91
CA ASP A 187 6.66 1.27 -22.47
C ASP A 187 5.61 0.85 -21.47
N VAL A 188 4.90 1.82 -20.88
CA VAL A 188 3.87 1.60 -19.86
C VAL A 188 2.74 0.72 -20.39
N ASN A 189 2.32 0.91 -21.64
CA ASN A 189 1.24 0.11 -22.24
C ASN A 189 1.63 -1.36 -22.33
N LYS A 190 2.88 -1.64 -22.73
CA LYS A 190 3.40 -3.01 -22.78
C LYS A 190 3.43 -3.63 -21.39
N LEU A 191 3.89 -2.90 -20.39
CA LEU A 191 3.92 -3.38 -18.99
C LEU A 191 2.52 -3.70 -18.47
N ILE A 192 1.53 -2.85 -18.73
CA ILE A 192 0.15 -3.08 -18.33
C ILE A 192 -0.40 -4.38 -18.96
N ILE A 193 -0.11 -4.64 -20.24
CA ILE A 193 -0.55 -5.85 -20.94
C ILE A 193 0.13 -7.09 -20.35
N GLU A 194 1.45 -7.03 -20.10
CA GLU A 194 2.21 -8.12 -19.49
C GLU A 194 1.69 -8.44 -18.07
N ASN A 195 1.53 -7.44 -17.23
CA ASN A 195 1.02 -7.58 -15.86
C ASN A 195 -0.42 -8.10 -15.84
N LYS A 196 -1.29 -7.65 -16.77
CA LYS A 196 -2.62 -8.21 -16.95
C LYS A 196 -2.58 -9.71 -17.20
N SER A 197 -1.70 -10.13 -18.10
CA SER A 197 -1.52 -11.55 -18.41
C SER A 197 -1.04 -12.35 -17.19
N ILE A 198 -0.16 -11.77 -16.38
CA ILE A 198 0.32 -12.39 -15.13
C ILE A 198 -0.81 -12.52 -14.13
N ALA A 199 -1.55 -11.43 -13.86
CA ALA A 199 -2.69 -11.41 -12.93
C ALA A 199 -3.77 -12.47 -13.29
N ILE A 200 -4.00 -12.68 -14.58
CA ILE A 200 -5.00 -13.65 -15.05
C ILE A 200 -4.47 -15.09 -15.07
N LYS A 201 -3.22 -15.30 -15.49
CA LYS A 201 -2.68 -16.64 -15.79
C LYS A 201 -1.84 -17.24 -14.66
N LYS A 202 -1.10 -16.42 -13.93
CA LYS A 202 -0.24 -16.87 -12.82
C LYS A 202 -0.96 -16.70 -11.50
N ARG A 203 -1.53 -17.79 -10.99
CA ARG A 203 -2.16 -17.78 -9.67
C ARG A 203 -1.12 -17.49 -8.60
N TRP A 204 -1.34 -16.42 -7.85
CA TRP A 204 -0.62 -16.15 -6.61
C TRP A 204 -1.36 -16.86 -5.48
N LEU A 205 -0.72 -17.86 -4.88
CA LEU A 205 -1.32 -18.72 -3.85
C LEU A 205 -0.61 -18.50 -2.51
N SER A 206 -1.21 -18.99 -1.44
CA SER A 206 -0.59 -18.99 -0.10
C SER A 206 0.75 -19.72 -0.05
N THR A 207 0.99 -20.65 -0.99
CA THR A 207 2.26 -21.36 -1.16
C THR A 207 3.26 -20.64 -2.07
N SER A 208 2.86 -19.54 -2.71
CA SER A 208 3.76 -18.77 -3.58
C SER A 208 4.86 -18.14 -2.73
N LYS A 209 6.10 -18.25 -3.21
CA LYS A 209 7.26 -17.76 -2.49
C LYS A 209 7.38 -16.25 -2.67
N LYS A 210 7.27 -15.50 -1.58
CA LYS A 210 7.62 -14.08 -1.55
C LYS A 210 9.12 -13.89 -1.64
N SER A 211 9.54 -12.73 -2.14
CA SER A 211 10.95 -12.38 -2.26
C SER A 211 11.67 -12.43 -0.92
N SER A 212 12.95 -12.76 -0.96
CA SER A 212 13.78 -12.92 0.24
C SER A 212 14.20 -11.59 0.91
N TYR A 213 13.67 -10.44 0.46
CA TYR A 213 13.89 -9.14 1.12
C TYR A 213 13.57 -9.15 2.61
N PHE A 214 12.69 -10.05 3.02
CA PHE A 214 12.23 -10.20 4.38
C PHE A 214 13.31 -10.67 5.38
N ILE A 215 14.35 -11.34 4.94
CA ILE A 215 15.25 -12.06 5.85
C ILE A 215 16.62 -11.37 6.00
N THR A 216 17.13 -10.74 4.96
CA THR A 216 18.52 -10.28 4.93
C THR A 216 18.72 -8.86 5.44
N LYS A 217 17.72 -7.99 5.37
CA LYS A 217 17.86 -6.56 5.68
C LYS A 217 17.30 -6.13 7.05
N GLN A 218 16.61 -7.00 7.76
CA GLN A 218 16.26 -6.75 9.18
C GLN A 218 17.49 -6.74 10.11
N LYS A 219 18.62 -7.31 9.70
CA LYS A 219 19.84 -7.38 10.51
C LYS A 219 20.71 -6.12 10.50
N GLU A 220 20.47 -5.18 9.63
CA GLU A 220 21.35 -4.00 9.46
C GLU A 220 20.87 -2.72 10.16
N LYS A 221 19.79 -2.77 10.96
CA LYS A 221 19.32 -1.60 11.73
C LYS A 221 19.06 -1.92 13.19
N THR A 222 20.07 -2.47 13.84
CA THR A 222 20.24 -2.32 15.29
C THR A 222 21.61 -1.64 15.50
N ILE A 223 21.68 -0.35 15.30
CA ILE A 223 22.68 0.56 15.86
C ILE A 223 21.95 1.90 16.09
#